data_387b659b7012d7603ba8feac179af9cd
#
_entry.id   387b659b7012d7603ba8feac179af9cd
#
_cell.length_a   1.000
_cell.length_b   1.000
_cell.length_c   1.000
_cell.angle_alpha   90.00
_cell.angle_beta   90.00
_cell.angle_gamma   90.00
#
_symmetry.space_group_name_H-M   'P 1'
#
loop_
_entity.id
_entity.type
_entity.pdbx_description
1 polymer ?
#
loop_
_entity_poly.entity_id
_entity_poly.type
_entity_poly.pdbx_seq_one_letter_code
_entity_poly.pdbx_strand_id
1 'polypeptide(L)'
;VTLSGGRPDGKEAYVQSGVLRASQRKVAKGSTELLPLHTHLAQDAEPLPADEFVEARVEIFPFAHVVRAGSRIRLSVHTPGGDRARWTYILADQPNGATFEVGHSASTPSRLVLPSVSGVTGYPSSVPSNCNALRAQPCREFEQYENTPAE
;
A
#
# COMPACT_ATOMS: atom_id res chain seq x y z
N VAL A 1 -0.34 3.89 1.35
CA VAL A 1 0.22 2.74 0.63
C VAL A 1 -0.54 2.50 -0.67
N THR A 2 0.14 2.01 -1.68
CA THR A 2 -0.47 1.60 -2.94
C THR A 2 -0.02 0.20 -3.29
N LEU A 3 -1.00 -0.68 -3.54
CA LEU A 3 -0.78 -2.01 -4.06
C LEU A 3 -0.89 -1.97 -5.58
N SER A 4 0.12 -2.45 -6.26
CA SER A 4 0.14 -2.58 -7.71
C SER A 4 0.56 -3.98 -8.13
N GLY A 5 0.16 -4.37 -9.33
CA GLY A 5 0.48 -5.65 -9.94
C GLY A 5 1.37 -5.47 -11.15
N GLY A 6 2.59 -6.00 -11.11
CA GLY A 6 3.43 -6.18 -12.29
C GLY A 6 2.87 -7.33 -13.12
N ARG A 7 2.47 -7.04 -14.34
CA ARG A 7 1.82 -7.98 -15.25
C ARG A 7 2.86 -8.82 -16.00
N PRO A 8 2.48 -10.00 -16.50
CA PRO A 8 3.39 -10.80 -17.32
C PRO A 8 3.87 -10.11 -18.60
N ASP A 9 3.12 -9.11 -19.09
CA ASP A 9 3.47 -8.31 -20.27
C ASP A 9 4.43 -7.14 -19.97
N GLY A 10 5.00 -7.07 -18.76
CA GLY A 10 5.95 -6.05 -18.37
C GLY A 10 5.34 -4.73 -17.91
N LYS A 11 4.02 -4.64 -17.85
CA LYS A 11 3.32 -3.43 -17.40
C LYS A 11 2.90 -3.54 -15.94
N GLU A 12 2.82 -2.40 -15.27
CA GLU A 12 2.33 -2.31 -13.91
C GLU A 12 0.94 -1.66 -13.89
N ALA A 13 0.02 -2.30 -13.20
CA ALA A 13 -1.34 -1.82 -13.03
C ALA A 13 -1.65 -1.57 -11.57
N TYR A 14 -2.33 -0.47 -11.28
CA TYR A 14 -2.89 -0.20 -9.97
C TYR A 14 -3.90 -1.29 -9.57
N VAL A 15 -3.82 -1.78 -8.35
CA VAL A 15 -4.77 -2.75 -7.78
C VAL A 15 -5.63 -2.06 -6.74
N GLN A 16 -5.05 -1.57 -5.67
CA GLN A 16 -5.77 -0.92 -4.58
C GLN A 16 -4.83 -0.06 -3.74
N SER A 17 -5.41 0.76 -2.87
CA SER A 17 -4.64 1.57 -1.94
C SER A 17 -5.28 1.60 -0.56
N GLY A 18 -4.51 2.06 0.39
CA GLY A 18 -4.96 2.42 1.72
C GLY A 18 -4.24 3.67 2.20
N VAL A 19 -4.86 4.40 3.10
CA VAL A 19 -4.30 5.65 3.62
C VAL A 19 -4.44 5.67 5.14
N LEU A 20 -3.37 6.02 5.82
CA LEU A 20 -3.37 6.22 7.26
C LEU A 20 -2.53 7.46 7.58
N ARG A 21 -3.08 8.37 8.37
CA ARG A 21 -2.27 9.38 9.03
C ARG A 21 -1.52 8.69 10.17
N ALA A 22 -0.20 8.65 10.12
CA ALA A 22 0.62 7.89 11.07
C ALA A 22 0.39 8.27 12.54
N SER A 23 0.02 9.52 12.82
CA SER A 23 -0.39 9.95 14.16
C SER A 23 -1.72 9.35 14.63
N GLN A 24 -2.52 8.77 13.76
CA GLN A 24 -3.79 8.10 14.05
C GLN A 24 -3.67 6.57 13.98
N ARG A 25 -2.49 6.03 14.31
CA ARG A 25 -2.18 4.60 14.21
C ARG A 25 -2.82 3.74 15.30
N LYS A 26 -3.42 4.34 16.34
CA LYS A 26 -4.04 3.59 17.43
C LYS A 26 -5.21 2.75 16.93
N VAL A 27 -5.09 1.45 17.12
CA VAL A 27 -6.13 0.50 16.69
C VAL A 27 -7.31 0.47 17.66
N ALA A 28 -8.51 0.34 17.12
CA ALA A 28 -9.75 0.23 17.87
C ALA A 28 -10.03 -1.21 18.31
N LYS A 29 -10.92 -1.38 19.28
CA LYS A 29 -11.44 -2.69 19.66
C LYS A 29 -12.16 -3.35 18.47
N GLY A 30 -11.90 -4.63 18.25
CA GLY A 30 -12.43 -5.36 17.09
C GLY A 30 -11.56 -5.29 15.85
N SER A 31 -10.44 -4.56 15.89
CA SER A 31 -9.42 -4.61 14.85
C SER A 31 -8.91 -6.04 14.67
N THR A 32 -8.72 -6.44 13.42
CA THR A 32 -8.10 -7.72 13.07
C THR A 32 -6.86 -7.47 12.20
N GLU A 33 -6.13 -8.52 11.89
CA GLU A 33 -4.98 -8.43 11.00
C GLU A 33 -5.38 -8.05 9.56
N LEU A 34 -6.52 -8.55 9.09
CA LEU A 34 -7.06 -8.26 7.76
C LEU A 34 -7.86 -6.95 7.70
N LEU A 35 -8.37 -6.49 8.83
CA LEU A 35 -9.16 -5.27 8.94
C LEU A 35 -8.67 -4.45 10.14
N PRO A 36 -7.60 -3.68 9.98
CA PRO A 36 -7.09 -2.81 11.02
C PRO A 36 -7.99 -1.59 11.17
N LEU A 37 -8.88 -1.62 12.14
CA LEU A 37 -9.73 -0.49 12.51
C LEU A 37 -8.95 0.48 13.40
N HIS A 38 -9.06 1.78 13.15
CA HIS A 38 -8.44 2.81 13.96
C HIS A 38 -9.50 3.62 14.72
N THR A 39 -9.11 4.19 15.85
CA THR A 39 -10.04 4.95 16.68
C THR A 39 -10.41 6.29 16.05
N HIS A 40 -9.49 6.91 15.33
CA HIS A 40 -9.62 8.24 14.71
C HIS A 40 -10.04 9.34 15.70
N LEU A 41 -9.84 9.12 17.01
CA LEU A 41 -10.15 10.10 18.03
C LEU A 41 -9.00 11.10 18.19
N ALA A 42 -9.31 12.36 18.38
CA ALA A 42 -8.29 13.40 18.56
C ALA A 42 -7.38 13.13 19.76
N GLN A 43 -7.96 12.60 20.85
CA GLN A 43 -7.22 12.23 22.06
C GLN A 43 -6.26 11.05 21.88
N ASP A 44 -6.44 10.28 20.83
CA ASP A 44 -5.62 9.11 20.49
C ASP A 44 -4.55 9.44 19.43
N ALA A 45 -4.51 10.70 19.00
CA ALA A 45 -3.51 11.17 18.07
C ALA A 45 -2.15 11.28 18.76
N GLU A 46 -1.17 10.58 18.24
CA GLU A 46 0.19 10.55 18.76
C GLU A 46 1.19 10.71 17.63
N PRO A 47 2.02 11.76 17.61
CA PRO A 47 3.07 11.92 16.61
C PRO A 47 3.98 10.70 16.54
N LEU A 48 4.62 10.50 15.40
CA LEU A 48 5.69 9.50 15.31
C LEU A 48 6.85 9.95 16.22
N PRO A 49 7.39 9.04 17.04
CA PRO A 49 8.58 9.34 17.80
C PRO A 49 9.77 9.54 16.85
N ALA A 50 10.73 10.37 17.27
CA ALA A 50 12.00 10.50 16.55
C ALA A 50 12.88 9.26 16.81
N ASP A 51 13.56 8.79 15.80
CA ASP A 51 14.55 7.72 15.88
C ASP A 51 14.04 6.38 16.48
N GLU A 52 12.74 6.14 16.40
CA GLU A 52 12.12 4.91 16.88
C GLU A 52 11.14 4.34 15.85
N PHE A 53 11.22 3.04 15.59
CA PHE A 53 10.23 2.35 14.76
C PHE A 53 8.99 2.02 15.57
N VAL A 54 7.84 2.36 15.03
CA VAL A 54 6.53 2.03 15.59
C VAL A 54 5.68 1.28 14.58
N GLU A 55 4.82 0.39 15.06
CA GLU A 55 3.90 -0.34 14.18
C GLU A 55 2.80 0.60 13.66
N ALA A 56 2.59 0.60 12.35
CA ALA A 56 1.47 1.25 11.70
C ALA A 56 0.74 0.25 10.79
N ARG A 57 -0.49 -0.08 11.11
CA ARG A 57 -1.32 -1.01 10.34
C ARG A 57 -2.18 -0.23 9.38
N VAL A 58 -1.92 -0.33 8.11
CA VAL A 58 -2.66 0.40 7.08
C VAL A 58 -3.66 -0.53 6.42
N GLU A 59 -4.95 -0.23 6.55
CA GLU A 59 -5.99 -0.92 5.80
C GLU A 59 -5.80 -0.68 4.30
N ILE A 60 -5.77 -1.74 3.52
CA ILE A 60 -5.92 -1.68 2.07
C ILE A 60 -7.40 -1.95 1.77
N PHE A 61 -8.07 -1.02 1.11
CA PHE A 61 -9.50 -1.14 0.84
C PHE A 61 -9.84 -2.47 0.15
N PRO A 62 -11.00 -3.06 0.45
CA PRO A 62 -11.40 -4.33 -0.13
C PRO A 62 -11.35 -4.34 -1.66
N PHE A 63 -10.85 -5.43 -2.22
CA PHE A 63 -10.72 -5.62 -3.66
C PHE A 63 -10.78 -7.11 -4.02
N ALA A 64 -11.07 -7.38 -5.28
CA ALA A 64 -10.89 -8.69 -5.87
C ALA A 64 -9.92 -8.57 -7.06
N HIS A 65 -8.87 -9.35 -7.07
CA HIS A 65 -7.84 -9.30 -8.10
C HIS A 65 -7.25 -10.68 -8.37
N VAL A 66 -7.02 -10.97 -9.64
CA VAL A 66 -6.37 -12.21 -10.05
C VAL A 66 -4.89 -11.96 -10.28
N VAL A 67 -4.05 -12.53 -9.44
CA VAL A 67 -2.60 -12.53 -9.64
C VAL A 67 -2.24 -13.74 -10.50
N ARG A 68 -1.89 -13.49 -11.75
CA ARG A 68 -1.58 -14.54 -12.72
C ARG A 68 -0.14 -15.04 -12.55
N ALA A 69 0.11 -16.26 -13.01
CA ALA A 69 1.48 -16.79 -13.09
C ALA A 69 2.39 -15.80 -13.86
N GLY A 70 3.59 -15.56 -13.35
CA GLY A 70 4.52 -14.56 -13.88
C GLY A 70 4.24 -13.12 -13.47
N SER A 71 3.14 -12.84 -12.75
CA SER A 71 2.86 -11.54 -12.17
C SER A 71 3.68 -11.31 -10.91
N ARG A 72 3.85 -10.02 -10.55
CA ARG A 72 4.50 -9.58 -9.31
C ARG A 72 3.56 -8.67 -8.54
N ILE A 73 3.66 -8.69 -7.23
CA ILE A 73 2.98 -7.76 -6.34
C ILE A 73 4.00 -6.73 -5.87
N ARG A 74 3.63 -5.45 -5.97
CA ARG A 74 4.41 -4.34 -5.42
C ARG A 74 3.55 -3.59 -4.40
N LEU A 75 4.14 -3.34 -3.24
CA LEU A 75 3.58 -2.43 -2.25
C LEU A 75 4.48 -1.20 -2.20
N SER A 76 3.89 -0.03 -2.44
CA SER A 76 4.59 1.25 -2.35
C SER A 76 4.09 2.01 -1.13
N VAL A 77 5.02 2.55 -0.34
CA VAL A 77 4.73 3.45 0.77
C VAL A 77 5.15 4.85 0.35
N HIS A 78 4.23 5.78 0.36
CA HIS A 78 4.48 7.16 -0.09
C HIS A 78 3.47 8.12 0.57
N THR A 79 3.72 9.41 0.48
CA THR A 79 2.72 10.41 0.84
C THR A 79 1.54 10.33 -0.12
N PRO A 80 0.28 10.50 0.35
CA PRO A 80 -0.88 10.47 -0.51
C PRO A 80 -0.90 11.70 -1.44
N GLY A 81 -1.46 11.51 -2.62
CA GLY A 81 -1.67 12.56 -3.62
C GLY A 81 -0.99 12.26 -4.95
N GLY A 82 -1.38 13.01 -5.98
CA GLY A 82 -0.81 12.96 -7.32
C GLY A 82 -1.26 11.79 -8.20
N ASP A 83 -1.66 10.68 -7.62
CA ASP A 83 -2.12 9.50 -8.34
C ASP A 83 -3.63 9.47 -8.60
N ARG A 84 -4.39 10.40 -8.00
CA ARG A 84 -5.84 10.52 -8.15
C ARG A 84 -6.27 11.98 -8.24
N ALA A 85 -6.66 12.42 -9.41
CA ALA A 85 -7.03 13.80 -9.70
C ALA A 85 -8.21 14.35 -8.86
N ARG A 86 -9.05 13.47 -8.31
CA ARG A 86 -10.24 13.85 -7.55
C ARG A 86 -10.09 13.75 -6.03
N TRP A 87 -8.97 13.26 -5.54
CA TRP A 87 -8.74 13.11 -4.11
C TRP A 87 -7.78 14.19 -3.62
N THR A 88 -8.24 14.98 -2.69
CA THR A 88 -7.43 15.98 -2.00
C THR A 88 -7.18 15.51 -0.59
N TYR A 89 -5.92 15.55 -0.18
CA TYR A 89 -5.51 15.20 1.17
C TYR A 89 -4.97 16.44 1.87
N ILE A 90 -5.39 16.64 3.11
CA ILE A 90 -4.76 17.62 3.99
C ILE A 90 -3.53 16.97 4.58
N LEU A 91 -2.37 17.39 4.14
CA LEU A 91 -1.09 16.92 4.67
C LEU A 91 -0.76 17.68 5.95
N ALA A 92 -0.21 16.99 6.94
CA ALA A 92 0.35 17.66 8.12
C ALA A 92 1.66 18.34 7.73
N ASP A 93 1.90 19.51 8.31
CA ASP A 93 3.19 20.18 8.18
C ASP A 93 4.29 19.29 8.73
N GLN A 94 5.38 19.19 7.96
CA GLN A 94 6.55 18.44 8.35
C GLN A 94 7.75 19.39 8.49
N PRO A 95 8.65 19.15 9.44
CA PRO A 95 9.90 19.88 9.49
C PRO A 95 10.68 19.74 8.17
N ASN A 96 11.36 20.81 7.76
CA ASN A 96 12.24 20.73 6.60
C ASN A 96 13.30 19.63 6.79
N GLY A 97 13.45 18.78 5.78
CA GLY A 97 14.38 17.65 5.83
C GLY A 97 13.90 16.44 6.62
N ALA A 98 12.62 16.40 7.01
CA ALA A 98 12.05 15.20 7.63
C ALA A 98 12.12 14.01 6.67
N THR A 99 12.64 12.90 7.16
CA THR A 99 12.70 11.61 6.47
C THR A 99 11.84 10.58 7.19
N PHE A 100 11.33 9.63 6.45
CA PHE A 100 10.57 8.51 6.99
C PHE A 100 11.20 7.22 6.50
N GLU A 101 11.43 6.33 7.43
CA GLU A 101 11.98 5.01 7.14
C GLU A 101 10.91 3.93 7.30
N VAL A 102 11.00 2.90 6.48
CA VAL A 102 10.14 1.71 6.58
C VAL A 102 11.03 0.54 6.98
N GLY A 103 10.79 0.00 8.16
CA GLY A 103 11.55 -1.14 8.67
C GLY A 103 11.22 -2.41 7.87
N HIS A 104 12.25 -3.17 7.50
CA HIS A 104 12.11 -4.48 6.83
C HIS A 104 13.17 -5.49 7.30
N SER A 105 13.75 -5.25 8.46
CA SER A 105 14.68 -6.18 9.12
C SER A 105 13.96 -7.21 9.98
N ALA A 106 14.67 -8.16 10.52
CA ALA A 106 14.11 -9.14 11.46
C ALA A 106 13.59 -8.51 12.76
N SER A 107 14.19 -7.39 13.20
CA SER A 107 13.79 -6.66 14.40
C SER A 107 12.66 -5.64 14.15
N THR A 108 12.54 -5.15 12.92
CA THR A 108 11.53 -4.18 12.49
C THR A 108 10.84 -4.67 11.22
N PRO A 109 10.08 -5.78 11.28
CA PRO A 109 9.53 -6.41 10.08
C PRO A 109 8.34 -5.60 9.54
N SER A 110 8.29 -5.47 8.20
CA SER A 110 7.09 -5.08 7.48
C SER A 110 6.48 -6.28 6.77
N ARG A 111 5.16 -6.33 6.72
CA ARG A 111 4.43 -7.42 6.05
C ARG A 111 3.19 -6.91 5.32
N LEU A 112 2.84 -7.61 4.26
CA LEU A 112 1.57 -7.47 3.55
C LEU A 112 0.72 -8.71 3.84
N VAL A 113 -0.47 -8.51 4.38
CA VAL A 113 -1.42 -9.59 4.67
C VAL A 113 -2.53 -9.54 3.63
N LEU A 114 -2.63 -10.59 2.82
CA LEU A 114 -3.62 -10.71 1.76
C LEU A 114 -4.41 -12.02 1.94
N PRO A 115 -5.74 -11.96 2.04
CA PRO A 115 -6.56 -13.17 1.97
C PRO A 115 -6.51 -13.70 0.54
N SER A 116 -6.30 -15.00 0.39
CA SER A 116 -6.32 -15.66 -0.91
C SER A 116 -7.41 -16.71 -0.98
N VAL A 117 -8.06 -16.80 -2.12
CA VAL A 117 -9.05 -17.85 -2.42
C VAL A 117 -8.46 -18.77 -3.49
N SER A 118 -8.32 -20.04 -3.16
CA SER A 118 -7.86 -21.07 -4.10
C SER A 118 -9.03 -21.70 -4.86
N GLY A 119 -8.74 -22.34 -5.98
CA GLY A 119 -9.73 -23.10 -6.76
C GLY A 119 -10.73 -22.23 -7.53
N VAL A 120 -10.52 -20.92 -7.61
CA VAL A 120 -11.35 -20.05 -8.44
C VAL A 120 -11.11 -20.33 -9.91
N THR A 121 -12.17 -20.58 -10.66
CA THR A 121 -12.18 -20.84 -12.11
C THR A 121 -13.01 -19.78 -12.82
N GLY A 122 -12.95 -19.75 -14.15
CA GLY A 122 -13.78 -18.87 -14.96
C GLY A 122 -13.27 -17.42 -15.11
N TYR A 123 -12.08 -17.09 -14.62
CA TYR A 123 -11.45 -15.82 -14.93
C TYR A 123 -10.75 -15.87 -16.30
N PRO A 124 -10.67 -14.74 -17.03
CA PRO A 124 -10.00 -14.72 -18.32
C PRO A 124 -8.54 -15.15 -18.21
N SER A 125 -8.12 -16.08 -19.09
CA SER A 125 -6.73 -16.57 -19.13
C SER A 125 -5.74 -15.50 -19.61
N SER A 126 -6.20 -14.59 -20.46
CA SER A 126 -5.40 -13.50 -21.00
C SER A 126 -5.37 -12.29 -20.06
N VAL A 127 -4.26 -11.57 -20.09
CA VAL A 127 -4.16 -10.27 -19.43
C VAL A 127 -5.04 -9.27 -20.18
N PRO A 128 -5.87 -8.47 -19.51
CA PRO A 128 -6.66 -7.43 -20.18
C PRO A 128 -5.77 -6.52 -21.03
N SER A 129 -6.19 -6.24 -22.25
CA SER A 129 -5.45 -5.36 -23.17
C SER A 129 -5.31 -3.92 -22.63
N ASN A 130 -6.28 -3.47 -21.86
CA ASN A 130 -6.29 -2.15 -21.25
C ASN A 130 -5.97 -2.26 -19.75
N CYS A 131 -4.85 -1.70 -19.32
CA CYS A 131 -4.47 -1.74 -17.92
C CYS A 131 -4.92 -0.52 -17.11
N ASN A 132 -5.52 0.48 -17.71
CA ASN A 132 -6.13 1.61 -17.01
C ASN A 132 -7.64 1.41 -16.75
N ALA A 133 -8.16 0.21 -16.98
CA ALA A 133 -9.59 -0.09 -16.84
C ALA A 133 -10.12 0.03 -15.40
N LEU A 134 -9.26 -0.16 -14.41
CA LEU A 134 -9.62 0.00 -13.02
C LEU A 134 -9.38 1.44 -12.56
N ARG A 135 -10.47 2.15 -12.29
CA ARG A 135 -10.45 3.49 -11.67
C ARG A 135 -9.64 4.54 -12.45
N ALA A 136 -9.58 4.41 -13.76
CA ALA A 136 -8.84 5.33 -14.64
C ALA A 136 -7.37 5.57 -14.24
N GLN A 137 -6.73 4.59 -13.65
CA GLN A 137 -5.31 4.67 -13.32
C GLN A 137 -4.46 4.34 -14.55
N PRO A 138 -3.44 5.13 -14.87
CA PRO A 138 -2.58 4.85 -16.01
C PRO A 138 -1.79 3.57 -15.79
N CYS A 139 -1.52 2.84 -16.86
CA CYS A 139 -0.47 1.84 -16.88
C CYS A 139 0.88 2.50 -16.79
N ARG A 140 1.78 1.87 -16.07
CA ARG A 140 3.19 2.25 -16.00
C ARG A 140 4.03 1.10 -16.53
N GLU A 141 5.19 1.41 -17.08
CA GLU A 141 6.19 0.38 -17.28
C GLU A 141 6.68 -0.10 -15.91
N PHE A 142 6.93 -1.39 -15.80
CA PHE A 142 7.43 -1.95 -14.55
C PHE A 142 8.94 -1.72 -14.47
N GLU A 143 9.36 -0.89 -13.53
CA GLU A 143 10.76 -0.70 -13.18
C GLU A 143 11.08 -1.54 -11.94
N GLN A 144 12.05 -2.41 -12.04
CA GLN A 144 12.55 -3.14 -10.88
C GLN A 144 13.48 -2.23 -10.09
N TYR A 145 13.13 -1.94 -8.86
CA TYR A 145 14.06 -1.29 -7.95
C TYR A 145 15.13 -2.31 -7.54
N GLU A 146 16.36 -2.02 -7.88
CA GLU A 146 17.48 -2.69 -7.28
C GLU A 146 17.71 -2.06 -5.91
N ASN A 147 17.58 -2.88 -4.86
CA ASN A 147 18.02 -2.46 -3.53
C ASN A 147 19.53 -2.32 -3.58
N THR A 148 20.04 -1.13 -3.81
CA THR A 148 21.43 -0.82 -3.50
C THR A 148 21.50 -0.68 -1.98
N PRO A 149 22.23 -1.53 -1.26
CA PRO A 149 22.47 -1.30 0.16
C PRO A 149 23.04 0.11 0.33
N ALA A 150 22.53 0.87 1.26
CA ALA A 150 23.17 2.10 1.67
C ALA A 150 24.57 1.74 2.23
N GLU A 151 25.61 2.30 1.63
CA GLU A 151 26.99 2.20 2.14
C GLU A 151 27.11 2.88 3.50
#